data_301bce9f21aa6123c76841acdec85491
#
_entry.id   301bce9f21aa6123c76841acdec85491
#
_cell.length_a   1.000
_cell.length_b   1.000
_cell.length_c   1.000
_cell.angle_alpha   90.00
_cell.angle_beta   90.00
_cell.angle_gamma   90.00
#
_symmetry.space_group_name_H-M   'P 1'
#
loop_
_entity.id
_entity.type
_entity.pdbx_description
1 polymer ?
#
loop_
_entity_poly.entity_id
_entity_poly.type
_entity_poly.pdbx_seq_one_letter_code
_entity_poly.pdbx_strand_id
1 'polypeptide(L)' 'KKSVKLTWKKVSKAKSYQVQYAMNSKFTKKVKIKNTKKLTYTVKQLKKKKKYYFRVRACAGKVYGKWSKAKKVVIKK' A
#
# COMPACT_ATOMS: atom_id res chain seq x y z
N LYS A 1 -6.25 -14.23 5.99
CA LYS A 1 -5.31 -14.83 6.90
C LYS A 1 -3.97 -14.14 6.78
N LYS A 2 -3.21 -14.47 5.77
CA LYS A 2 -1.95 -13.76 5.54
C LYS A 2 -2.16 -12.63 4.57
N SER A 3 -3.14 -11.81 4.86
CA SER A 3 -3.49 -10.70 4.01
C SER A 3 -3.73 -9.47 4.87
N VAL A 4 -3.63 -8.31 4.24
CA VAL A 4 -3.86 -7.03 4.89
C VAL A 4 -4.77 -6.22 3.99
N LYS A 5 -5.87 -5.73 4.57
CA LYS A 5 -6.78 -4.87 3.86
C LYS A 5 -6.46 -3.43 4.20
N LEU A 6 -6.19 -2.65 3.17
CA LEU A 6 -5.89 -1.23 3.32
C LEU A 6 -7.07 -0.42 2.83
N THR A 7 -7.41 0.63 3.57
CA THR A 7 -8.44 1.56 3.17
C THR A 7 -7.91 2.97 3.33
N TRP A 8 -8.44 3.88 2.51
CA TRP A 8 -8.01 5.27 2.55
C TRP A 8 -9.15 6.15 2.11
N LYS A 9 -9.01 7.44 2.34
CA LYS A 9 -10.02 8.40 1.99
C LYS A 9 -9.89 8.85 0.54
N LYS A 10 -11.01 9.18 -0.06
CA LYS A 10 -11.01 9.69 -1.43
C LYS A 10 -10.27 11.01 -1.49
N VAL A 11 -9.42 11.13 -2.50
CA VAL A 11 -8.68 12.37 -2.75
C VAL A 11 -9.33 13.08 -3.94
N SER A 12 -9.59 14.37 -3.78
CA SER A 12 -10.19 15.18 -4.84
C SER A 12 -9.34 15.11 -6.11
N LYS A 13 -10.01 14.92 -7.24
CA LYS A 13 -9.38 14.87 -8.56
C LYS A 13 -8.49 13.65 -8.78
N ALA A 14 -8.45 12.73 -7.85
CA ALA A 14 -7.70 11.50 -8.05
C ALA A 14 -8.46 10.57 -8.97
N LYS A 15 -7.76 9.97 -9.91
CA LYS A 15 -8.35 8.99 -10.84
C LYS A 15 -8.04 7.57 -10.42
N SER A 16 -6.96 7.38 -9.70
CA SER A 16 -6.59 6.07 -9.22
C SER A 16 -5.66 6.24 -8.02
N TYR A 17 -5.23 5.13 -7.45
CA TYR A 17 -4.36 5.13 -6.29
C TYR A 17 -3.31 4.06 -6.48
N GLN A 18 -2.14 4.32 -5.91
CA GLN A 18 -1.08 3.33 -5.87
C GLN A 18 -0.85 2.90 -4.43
N VAL A 19 -0.78 1.58 -4.23
CA VAL A 19 -0.43 0.99 -2.95
C VAL A 19 0.98 0.43 -3.10
N GLN A 20 1.88 0.88 -2.23
CA GLN A 20 3.24 0.36 -2.22
C GLN A 20 3.47 -0.38 -0.91
N TYR A 21 4.10 -1.53 -1.00
CA TYR A 21 4.45 -2.24 0.21
C TYR A 21 5.82 -2.88 0.06
N ALA A 22 6.48 -3.03 1.20
CA ALA A 22 7.84 -3.54 1.25
C ALA A 22 8.09 -4.18 2.59
N MET A 23 9.23 -4.83 2.73
CA MET A 23 9.58 -5.51 3.97
C MET A 23 10.46 -4.63 4.88
N ASN A 24 10.70 -3.39 4.49
CA ASN A 24 11.46 -2.47 5.33
C ASN A 24 10.84 -1.07 5.25
N SER A 25 11.12 -0.24 6.25
CA SER A 25 10.51 1.08 6.34
C SER A 25 10.98 2.06 5.26
N LYS A 26 12.12 1.78 4.65
CA LYS A 26 12.65 2.63 3.59
C LYS A 26 12.12 2.24 2.21
N PHE A 27 11.33 1.18 2.14
CA PHE A 27 10.73 0.70 0.89
C PHE A 27 11.79 0.41 -0.17
N THR A 28 12.80 -0.33 0.23
CA THR A 28 13.87 -0.74 -0.69
C THR A 28 14.01 -2.25 -0.83
N LYS A 29 13.39 -3.02 0.09
CA LYS A 29 13.48 -4.48 0.04
C LYS A 29 12.15 -5.09 -0.35
N LYS A 30 12.15 -5.92 -1.39
CA LYS A 30 10.95 -6.61 -1.85
C LYS A 30 9.79 -5.66 -2.10
N VAL A 31 10.09 -4.52 -2.69
CA VAL A 31 9.10 -3.47 -2.92
C VAL A 31 8.16 -3.88 -4.04
N LYS A 32 6.86 -3.69 -3.81
CA LYS A 32 5.85 -3.93 -4.83
C LYS A 32 4.87 -2.78 -4.86
N ILE A 33 4.39 -2.47 -6.05
CA ILE A 33 3.42 -1.39 -6.26
C ILE A 33 2.22 -1.96 -6.99
N LYS A 34 1.03 -1.65 -6.47
CA LYS A 34 -0.22 -2.05 -7.08
C LYS A 34 -1.08 -0.83 -7.35
N ASN A 35 -1.81 -0.85 -8.45
CA ASN A 35 -2.72 0.23 -8.81
C ASN A 35 -4.15 -0.19 -8.59
N THR A 36 -4.99 0.74 -8.13
CA THR A 36 -6.41 0.47 -7.96
C THR A 36 -7.19 1.77 -8.10
N LYS A 37 -8.42 1.66 -8.56
CA LYS A 37 -9.34 2.80 -8.60
C LYS A 37 -10.26 2.83 -7.40
N LYS A 38 -10.18 1.84 -6.54
CA LYS A 38 -11.01 1.74 -5.35
C LYS A 38 -10.33 2.42 -4.18
N LEU A 39 -11.09 2.61 -3.11
CA LEU A 39 -10.55 3.20 -1.87
C LEU A 39 -10.06 2.13 -0.91
N THR A 40 -9.95 0.92 -1.39
CA THR A 40 -9.52 -0.20 -0.57
C THR A 40 -8.73 -1.18 -1.43
N TYR A 41 -7.80 -1.86 -0.82
CA TYR A 41 -7.01 -2.86 -1.50
C TYR A 41 -6.57 -3.93 -0.50
N THR A 42 -6.70 -5.19 -0.89
CA THR A 42 -6.29 -6.29 -0.04
C THR A 42 -5.01 -6.89 -0.60
N VAL A 43 -3.96 -6.89 0.20
CA VAL A 43 -2.69 -7.51 -0.16
C VAL A 43 -2.70 -8.93 0.38
N LYS A 44 -2.49 -9.89 -0.51
CA LYS A 44 -2.55 -11.31 -0.16
C LYS A 44 -1.17 -11.97 -0.28
N GLN A 45 -1.11 -13.19 0.17
CA GLN A 45 0.09 -14.01 0.04
C GLN A 45 1.31 -13.43 0.74
N LEU A 46 1.06 -12.80 1.87
CA LEU A 46 2.15 -12.29 2.70
C LEU A 46 2.76 -13.42 3.51
N LYS A 47 4.05 -13.32 3.75
CA LYS A 47 4.74 -14.35 4.51
C LYS A 47 4.49 -14.17 6.00
N LYS A 48 4.25 -15.27 6.70
CA LYS A 48 4.01 -15.23 8.13
C LYS A 48 5.28 -14.82 8.87
N LYS A 49 5.09 -14.22 10.05
CA LYS A 49 6.19 -13.80 10.93
C LYS A 49 7.10 -12.76 10.29
N LYS A 50 6.59 -12.03 9.31
CA LYS A 50 7.37 -10.98 8.66
C LYS A 50 6.70 -9.64 8.87
N LYS A 51 7.48 -8.60 8.86
CA LYS A 51 6.97 -7.23 8.94
C LYS A 51 6.80 -6.68 7.52
N TYR A 52 5.72 -5.97 7.32
CA TYR A 52 5.47 -5.30 6.05
C TYR A 52 5.12 -3.85 6.31
N TYR A 53 5.53 -2.99 5.41
CA TYR A 53 5.22 -1.57 5.47
C TYR A 53 4.39 -1.22 4.24
N PHE A 54 3.34 -0.46 4.44
CA PHE A 54 2.40 -0.09 3.40
C PHE A 54 2.23 1.41 3.35
N ARG A 55 2.09 1.93 2.15
CA ARG A 55 1.74 3.33 1.97
C ARG A 55 0.97 3.48 0.67
N VAL A 56 0.22 4.58 0.56
CA VAL A 56 -0.69 4.82 -0.56
C VAL A 56 -0.51 6.25 -1.04
N ARG A 57 -0.67 6.46 -2.33
CA ARG A 57 -0.72 7.79 -2.89
C ARG A 57 -1.80 7.86 -3.96
N ALA A 58 -2.32 9.07 -4.17
CA ALA A 58 -3.32 9.32 -5.20
C ALA A 58 -2.61 9.62 -6.51
N CYS A 59 -3.28 9.26 -7.61
CA CYS A 59 -2.74 9.48 -8.95
C CYS A 59 -3.81 10.15 -9.79
N ALA A 60 -3.42 11.16 -10.54
CA ALA A 60 -4.30 11.83 -11.49
C ALA A 60 -3.59 11.80 -12.86
N GLY A 61 -3.77 10.68 -13.56
CA GLY A 61 -3.03 10.46 -14.78
C GLY A 61 -1.55 10.30 -14.50
N LYS A 62 -0.75 11.20 -15.03
CA LYS A 62 0.70 11.13 -14.82
C LYS A 62 1.17 11.95 -13.63
N VAL A 63 0.25 12.57 -12.90
CA VAL A 63 0.59 13.36 -11.72
C VAL A 63 0.38 12.50 -10.48
N TYR A 64 1.39 12.43 -9.63
CA TYR A 64 1.32 11.62 -8.43
C TYR A 64 1.34 12.52 -7.20
N GLY A 65 0.47 12.19 -6.24
CA GLY A 65 0.46 12.88 -4.97
C GLY A 65 1.55 12.34 -4.05
N LYS A 66 1.60 12.89 -2.86
CA LYS A 66 2.56 12.44 -1.87
C LYS A 66 2.13 11.09 -1.29
N TRP A 67 3.11 10.29 -0.89
CA TRP A 67 2.82 9.06 -0.19
C TRP A 67 2.25 9.36 1.19
N SER A 68 1.30 8.54 1.60
CA SER A 68 0.80 8.58 2.97
C SER A 68 1.89 8.11 3.94
N LYS A 69 1.63 8.26 5.22
CA LYS A 69 2.54 7.70 6.21
C LYS A 69 2.59 6.19 6.07
N ALA A 70 3.78 5.63 6.25
CA ALA A 70 3.94 4.20 6.18
C ALA A 70 3.24 3.55 7.38
N LYS A 71 2.56 2.44 7.11
CA LYS A 71 1.89 1.67 8.14
C LYS A 71 2.60 0.33 8.28
N LYS A 72 3.06 0.04 9.48
CA LYS A 72 3.72 -1.23 9.76
C LYS A 72 2.69 -2.27 10.16
N VAL A 73 2.78 -3.44 9.56
CA VAL A 73 1.93 -4.57 9.91
C VAL A 73 2.81 -5.80 10.06
N VAL A 74 2.63 -6.51 11.15
CA VAL A 74 3.35 -7.76 11.39
C VAL A 74 2.40 -8.91 11.15
N ILE A 75 2.80 -9.82 10.28
CA ILE A 75 2.00 -11.01 10.00
C ILE A 75 2.39 -12.07 11.02
N LYS A 76 1.46 -12.42 11.88
CA LYS A 76 1.76 -13.30 13.01
C LYS A 76 1.65 -14.78 12.68
N LYS A 77 0.87 -15.12 11.67
CA LYS A 77 0.70 -16.55 11.32
C LYS A 77 0.73 -16.75 9.83
#